data_11cd70d6b43599d842dcf37c46937060
#
_entry.id   11cd70d6b43599d842dcf37c46937060
#
_cell.length_a   1.000
_cell.length_b   1.000
_cell.length_c   1.000
_cell.angle_alpha   90.00
_cell.angle_beta   90.00
_cell.angle_gamma   90.00
#
_symmetry.space_group_name_H-M   'P 1'
#
loop_
_entity.id
_entity.type
_entity.pdbx_description
1 polymer ?
#
loop_
_entity_poly.entity_id
_entity_poly.type
_entity_poly.pdbx_seq_one_letter_code
_entity_poly.pdbx_strand_id
1 'polypeptide(L)'
;AVSCAKWMIKVVKYGINPILGRYGYPKLAVKIGMDVGENVVVQYAYDKSSQIDLLGYTMNVSAKITSLTGANKISVGEKVFELLHPEVRADFRRLVPRKGEWRYINRDNGELYQVYTMK
;
A
#
# COMPACT_ATOMS: atom_id res chain seq x y z
N ALA A 1 -5.27 10.31 1.49
CA ALA A 1 -4.95 8.88 1.21
C ALA A 1 -4.86 8.06 2.49
N VAL A 2 -4.05 8.46 3.47
CA VAL A 2 -3.90 7.72 4.74
C VAL A 2 -5.21 7.70 5.53
N SER A 3 -5.93 8.80 5.60
CA SER A 3 -7.25 8.86 6.27
C SER A 3 -8.25 7.90 5.61
N CYS A 4 -8.29 7.86 4.29
CA CYS A 4 -9.13 6.92 3.54
C CYS A 4 -8.76 5.47 3.86
N ALA A 5 -7.46 5.16 3.90
CA ALA A 5 -6.98 3.82 4.24
C ALA A 5 -7.37 3.41 5.66
N LYS A 6 -7.27 4.31 6.62
CA LYS A 6 -7.73 4.07 8.00
C LYS A 6 -9.22 3.77 8.06
N TRP A 7 -10.04 4.50 7.30
CA TRP A 7 -11.48 4.25 7.21
C TRP A 7 -11.79 2.90 6.58
N MET A 8 -11.07 2.50 5.53
CA MET A 8 -11.24 1.19 4.92
C MET A 8 -11.01 0.05 5.92
N ILE A 9 -9.97 0.15 6.74
CA ILE A 9 -9.70 -0.83 7.80
C ILE A 9 -10.83 -0.85 8.83
N LYS A 10 -11.32 0.31 9.25
CA LYS A 10 -12.44 0.42 10.21
C LYS A 10 -13.73 -0.17 9.66
N VAL A 11 -14.05 0.07 8.39
CA VAL A 11 -15.24 -0.49 7.74
C VAL A 11 -15.18 -2.01 7.72
N VAL A 12 -14.04 -2.59 7.38
CA VAL A 12 -13.87 -4.05 7.39
C VAL A 12 -13.98 -4.61 8.80
N LYS A 13 -13.28 -4.01 9.75
CA LYS A 13 -13.21 -4.51 11.13
C LYS A 13 -14.52 -4.38 11.89
N TYR A 14 -15.22 -3.25 11.76
CA TYR A 14 -16.41 -2.94 12.56
C TYR A 14 -17.73 -3.05 11.79
N GLY A 15 -17.71 -3.04 10.45
CA GLY A 15 -18.89 -3.15 9.61
C GLY A 15 -19.02 -4.51 8.94
N ILE A 16 -18.02 -4.94 8.18
CA ILE A 16 -18.10 -6.14 7.36
C ILE A 16 -17.88 -7.41 8.20
N ASN A 17 -16.86 -7.46 9.03
CA ASN A 17 -16.53 -8.66 9.82
C ASN A 17 -17.66 -9.09 10.78
N PRO A 18 -18.36 -8.18 11.49
CA PRO A 18 -19.50 -8.59 12.29
C PRO A 18 -20.61 -9.26 11.47
N ILE A 19 -20.87 -8.77 10.24
CA ILE A 19 -21.85 -9.38 9.34
C ILE A 19 -21.41 -10.77 8.90
N LEU A 20 -20.16 -10.90 8.48
CA LEU A 20 -19.59 -12.20 8.10
C LEU A 20 -19.65 -13.21 9.25
N GLY A 21 -19.38 -12.78 10.47
CA GLY A 21 -19.45 -13.61 11.66
C GLY A 21 -20.85 -14.18 11.92
N ARG A 22 -21.91 -13.40 11.63
CA ARG A 22 -23.30 -13.87 11.76
C ARG A 22 -23.62 -15.03 10.81
N TYR A 23 -22.97 -15.10 9.66
CA TYR A 23 -23.17 -16.14 8.65
C TYR A 23 -22.12 -17.24 8.70
N GLY A 24 -21.25 -17.25 9.70
CA GLY A 24 -20.21 -18.27 9.86
C GLY A 24 -19.03 -18.14 8.90
N TYR A 25 -18.87 -17.00 8.23
CA TYR A 25 -17.72 -16.76 7.35
C TYR A 25 -16.49 -16.30 8.12
N PRO A 26 -15.28 -16.60 7.61
CA PRO A 26 -14.04 -16.11 8.22
C PRO A 26 -13.97 -14.59 8.21
N LYS A 27 -13.26 -14.02 9.19
CA LYS A 27 -12.97 -12.60 9.22
C LYS A 27 -12.02 -12.21 8.09
N LEU A 28 -12.25 -11.05 7.48
CA LEU A 28 -11.36 -10.46 6.50
C LEU A 28 -10.33 -9.56 7.17
N ALA A 29 -9.14 -9.55 6.62
CA ALA A 29 -8.09 -8.60 6.98
C ALA A 29 -7.66 -7.85 5.72
N VAL A 30 -7.39 -6.56 5.86
CA VAL A 30 -6.99 -5.70 4.77
C VAL A 30 -5.53 -5.28 4.96
N LYS A 31 -4.77 -5.34 3.88
CA LYS A 31 -3.41 -4.80 3.83
C LYS A 31 -3.40 -3.67 2.82
N ILE A 32 -2.87 -2.53 3.20
CA ILE A 32 -2.83 -1.36 2.33
C ILE A 32 -1.38 -0.90 2.18
N GLY A 33 -0.90 -0.89 0.95
CA GLY A 33 0.40 -0.35 0.59
C GLY A 33 0.23 0.86 -0.32
N MET A 34 0.96 1.91 -0.06
CA MET A 34 0.90 3.15 -0.84
C MET A 34 2.29 3.60 -1.25
N ASP A 35 2.39 4.06 -2.48
CA ASP A 35 3.57 4.74 -2.98
C ASP A 35 3.15 5.84 -3.97
N VAL A 36 4.07 6.75 -4.27
CA VAL A 36 3.84 7.86 -5.19
C VAL A 36 4.96 7.92 -6.21
N GLY A 37 4.62 8.21 -7.45
CA GLY A 37 5.57 8.32 -8.56
C GLY A 37 4.86 8.35 -9.89
N GLU A 38 5.64 8.34 -10.96
CA GLU A 38 5.12 8.34 -12.31
C GLU A 38 4.72 6.92 -12.74
N ASN A 39 3.59 6.83 -13.44
CA ASN A 39 3.10 5.60 -14.01
C ASN A 39 2.72 5.83 -15.46
N VAL A 40 2.79 4.78 -16.27
CA VAL A 40 2.37 4.79 -17.66
C VAL A 40 0.99 4.15 -17.79
N VAL A 41 0.06 4.86 -18.43
CA VAL A 41 -1.26 4.33 -18.76
C VAL A 41 -1.17 3.64 -20.11
N VAL A 42 -1.53 2.37 -20.17
CA VAL A 42 -1.44 1.54 -21.37
C VAL A 42 -2.82 1.02 -21.74
N GLN A 43 -3.13 1.12 -23.02
CA GLN A 43 -4.33 0.54 -23.61
C GLN A 43 -3.91 -0.58 -24.56
N TYR A 44 -4.40 -1.81 -24.30
CA TYR A 44 -3.95 -3.01 -25.02
C TYR A 44 -4.58 -3.22 -26.37
N ALA A 45 -5.64 -2.50 -26.73
CA ALA A 45 -6.32 -2.59 -28.02
C ALA A 45 -6.83 -1.22 -28.46
N TYR A 46 -7.17 -1.10 -29.77
CA TYR A 46 -7.58 0.16 -30.35
C TYR A 46 -9.08 0.42 -30.29
N ASP A 47 -9.88 -0.48 -29.75
CA ASP A 47 -11.33 -0.31 -29.69
C ASP A 47 -11.78 0.25 -28.32
N LYS A 48 -13.07 0.68 -28.26
CA LYS A 48 -13.64 1.28 -27.07
C LYS A 48 -13.83 0.31 -25.91
N SER A 49 -13.76 -1.00 -26.18
CA SER A 49 -13.91 -2.05 -25.17
C SER A 49 -12.57 -2.50 -24.59
N SER A 50 -11.44 -1.96 -25.07
CA SER A 50 -10.12 -2.35 -24.61
C SER A 50 -9.86 -1.91 -23.16
N GLN A 51 -9.17 -2.76 -22.43
CA GLN A 51 -8.78 -2.48 -21.05
C GLN A 51 -7.66 -1.44 -21.00
N ILE A 52 -7.78 -0.53 -20.06
CA ILE A 52 -6.72 0.43 -19.70
C ILE A 52 -6.03 -0.10 -18.45
N ASP A 53 -4.71 -0.16 -18.47
CA ASP A 53 -3.91 -0.60 -17.35
C ASP A 53 -2.83 0.42 -17.02
N LEU A 54 -2.35 0.38 -15.77
CA LEU A 54 -1.26 1.23 -15.29
C LEU A 54 0.01 0.39 -15.19
N LEU A 55 1.04 0.81 -15.92
CA LEU A 55 2.36 0.19 -15.85
C LEU A 55 3.38 1.19 -15.31
N GLY A 56 4.27 0.71 -14.46
CA GLY A 56 5.35 1.54 -13.95
C GLY A 56 5.99 0.96 -12.71
N TYR A 57 7.16 1.47 -12.43
CA TYR A 57 7.94 1.08 -11.25
C TYR A 57 7.17 1.29 -9.95
N THR A 58 6.45 2.42 -9.84
CA THR A 58 5.66 2.76 -8.65
C THR A 58 4.56 1.73 -8.36
N MET A 59 3.91 1.20 -9.41
CA MET A 59 2.90 0.15 -9.24
C MET A 59 3.51 -1.12 -8.67
N ASN A 60 4.67 -1.53 -9.17
CA ASN A 60 5.38 -2.70 -8.70
C ASN A 60 5.84 -2.53 -7.24
N VAL A 61 6.35 -1.36 -6.90
CA VAL A 61 6.78 -1.03 -5.54
C VAL A 61 5.59 -1.05 -4.59
N SER A 62 4.46 -0.45 -4.96
CA SER A 62 3.23 -0.44 -4.13
C SER A 62 2.73 -1.86 -3.86
N ALA A 63 2.72 -2.71 -4.88
CA ALA A 63 2.32 -4.11 -4.73
C ALA A 63 3.25 -4.85 -3.76
N LYS A 64 4.55 -4.62 -3.84
CA LYS A 64 5.53 -5.24 -2.94
C LYS A 64 5.40 -4.72 -1.52
N ILE A 65 5.17 -3.42 -1.34
CA ILE A 65 4.89 -2.82 -0.03
C ILE A 65 3.68 -3.49 0.61
N THR A 66 2.62 -3.68 -0.16
CA THR A 66 1.40 -4.36 0.30
C THR A 66 1.72 -5.80 0.76
N SER A 67 2.55 -6.52 0.03
CA SER A 67 2.93 -7.89 0.40
C SER A 67 3.72 -7.97 1.71
N LEU A 68 4.47 -6.93 2.07
CA LEU A 68 5.22 -6.86 3.32
C LEU A 68 4.39 -6.35 4.50
N THR A 69 3.21 -5.84 4.24
CA THR A 69 2.35 -5.21 5.25
C THR A 69 1.64 -6.27 6.10
N GLY A 70 1.56 -6.04 7.40
CA GLY A 70 0.77 -6.88 8.30
C GLY A 70 -0.73 -6.71 8.11
N ALA A 71 -1.51 -7.66 8.63
CA ALA A 71 -2.98 -7.63 8.58
C ALA A 71 -3.54 -6.39 9.27
N ASN A 72 -4.52 -5.74 8.65
CA ASN A 72 -5.17 -4.51 9.14
C ASN A 72 -4.20 -3.36 9.39
N LYS A 73 -3.13 -3.30 8.60
CA LYS A 73 -2.13 -2.24 8.70
C LYS A 73 -1.94 -1.52 7.37
N ILE A 74 -1.38 -0.33 7.47
CA ILE A 74 -1.06 0.54 6.35
C ILE A 74 0.46 0.67 6.30
N SER A 75 1.04 0.49 5.13
CA SER A 75 2.45 0.77 4.89
C SER A 75 2.60 1.76 3.76
N VAL A 76 3.57 2.64 3.86
CA VAL A 76 3.85 3.68 2.88
C VAL A 76 5.30 3.64 2.45
N GLY A 77 5.57 3.98 1.19
CA GLY A 77 6.92 4.18 0.69
C GLY A 77 7.54 5.47 1.22
N GLU A 78 8.84 5.59 1.09
CA GLU A 78 9.62 6.74 1.57
C GLU A 78 9.07 8.08 1.05
N LYS A 79 8.71 8.16 -0.23
CA LYS A 79 8.19 9.38 -0.83
C LYS A 79 6.83 9.80 -0.26
N VAL A 80 5.96 8.85 0.02
CA VAL A 80 4.67 9.12 0.68
C VAL A 80 4.91 9.58 2.12
N PHE A 81 5.80 8.91 2.83
CA PHE A 81 6.14 9.26 4.21
C PHE A 81 6.65 10.71 4.33
N GLU A 82 7.49 11.14 3.40
CA GLU A 82 8.00 12.52 3.36
C GLU A 82 6.90 13.55 3.13
N LEU A 83 5.84 13.18 2.40
CA LEU A 83 4.71 14.07 2.13
C LEU A 83 3.68 14.12 3.25
N LEU A 84 3.77 13.24 4.24
CA LEU A 84 2.83 13.20 5.35
C LEU A 84 3.08 14.34 6.34
N HIS A 85 1.99 14.82 6.96
CA HIS A 85 2.07 15.76 8.06
C HIS A 85 2.85 15.14 9.23
N PRO A 86 3.68 15.90 9.97
CA PRO A 86 4.46 15.36 11.10
C PRO A 86 3.66 14.59 12.14
N GLU A 87 2.42 15.01 12.42
CA GLU A 87 1.53 14.31 13.35
C GLU A 87 1.15 12.92 12.82
N VAL A 88 0.97 12.78 11.51
CA VAL A 88 0.66 11.50 10.87
C VAL A 88 1.89 10.61 10.81
N ARG A 89 3.08 11.19 10.56
CA ARG A 89 4.34 10.44 10.57
C ARG A 89 4.61 9.75 11.91
N ALA A 90 4.17 10.34 13.01
CA ALA A 90 4.35 9.78 14.36
C ALA A 90 3.63 8.42 14.52
N ASP A 91 2.61 8.13 13.72
CA ASP A 91 1.89 6.86 13.74
C ASP A 91 2.61 5.75 12.97
N PHE A 92 3.68 6.06 12.27
CA PHE A 92 4.44 5.12 11.45
C PHE A 92 5.81 4.82 12.06
N ARG A 93 6.29 3.61 11.81
CA ARG A 93 7.66 3.20 12.14
C ARG A 93 8.32 2.62 10.91
N ARG A 94 9.64 2.66 10.86
CA ARG A 94 10.41 2.06 9.76
C ARG A 94 10.20 0.55 9.76
N LEU A 95 9.83 0.01 8.61
CA LEU A 95 9.77 -1.42 8.38
C LEU A 95 11.13 -1.91 7.89
N VAL A 96 11.71 -2.88 8.58
CA VAL A 96 12.97 -3.49 8.17
C VAL A 96 12.65 -4.85 7.53
N PRO A 97 12.72 -4.98 6.19
CA PRO A 97 12.48 -6.26 5.53
C PRO A 97 13.63 -7.23 5.79
N ARG A 98 13.35 -8.51 5.67
CA ARG A 98 14.39 -9.53 5.76
C ARG A 98 15.39 -9.37 4.61
N LYS A 99 16.64 -9.82 4.84
CA LYS A 99 17.68 -9.78 3.82
C LYS A 99 17.21 -10.51 2.56
N GLY A 100 17.24 -9.80 1.42
CA GLY A 100 16.81 -10.34 0.13
C GLY A 100 15.32 -10.18 -0.20
N GLU A 101 14.45 -9.79 0.75
CA GLU A 101 13.04 -9.52 0.48
C GLU A 101 12.80 -8.20 -0.27
N TRP A 102 13.66 -7.23 -0.06
CA TRP A 102 13.50 -5.88 -0.59
C TRP A 102 14.73 -5.48 -1.39
N ARG A 103 14.53 -5.18 -2.67
CA ARG A 103 15.61 -4.85 -3.62
C ARG A 103 15.43 -3.50 -4.31
N TYR A 104 14.37 -2.78 -4.00
CA TYR A 104 14.11 -1.49 -4.64
C TYR A 104 15.05 -0.43 -4.10
N ILE A 105 15.55 0.40 -5.00
CA ILE A 105 16.53 1.45 -4.71
C ILE A 105 15.90 2.80 -4.98
N ASN A 106 16.12 3.76 -4.08
CA ASN A 106 15.79 5.14 -4.32
C ASN A 106 16.77 5.71 -5.35
N ARG A 107 16.27 6.10 -6.51
CA ARG A 107 17.09 6.59 -7.61
C ARG A 107 17.77 7.92 -7.32
N ASP A 108 17.25 8.69 -6.37
CA ASP A 108 17.78 10.02 -6.04
C ASP A 108 19.06 9.91 -5.21
N ASN A 109 19.21 8.90 -4.37
CA ASN A 109 20.35 8.75 -3.47
C ASN A 109 21.10 7.40 -3.61
N GLY A 110 20.62 6.47 -4.43
CA GLY A 110 21.24 5.17 -4.64
C GLY A 110 21.11 4.19 -3.46
N GLU A 111 20.43 4.57 -2.39
CA GLU A 111 20.20 3.73 -1.22
C GLU A 111 18.91 2.92 -1.35
N LEU A 112 18.74 1.89 -0.50
CA LEU A 112 17.50 1.13 -0.46
C LEU A 112 16.32 2.03 -0.14
N TYR A 113 15.26 1.89 -0.94
CA TYR A 113 14.02 2.63 -0.75
C TYR A 113 13.37 2.22 0.57
N GLN A 114 13.12 3.17 1.44
CA GLN A 114 12.60 2.90 2.78
C GLN A 114 11.09 2.68 2.75
N VAL A 115 10.61 1.82 3.63
CA VAL A 115 9.19 1.54 3.83
C VAL A 115 8.84 1.80 5.29
N TYR A 116 7.71 2.43 5.53
CA TYR A 116 7.21 2.74 6.86
C TYR A 116 5.85 2.08 7.06
N THR A 117 5.66 1.43 8.19
CA THR A 117 4.41 0.76 8.52
C THR A 117 3.75 1.40 9.74
N MET A 118 2.42 1.36 9.79
CA MET A 118 1.66 1.85 10.94
C MET A 118 1.97 1.02 12.19
N LYS A 119 2.16 1.71 13.30
CA LYS A 119 2.42 1.08 14.60
C LYS A 119 1.27 0.20 15.08
#